data_08d951477428d8ae975e2ac33a8078f2
#
_entry.id   08d951477428d8ae975e2ac33a8078f2
#
_cell.length_a   1.000
_cell.length_b   1.000
_cell.length_c   1.000
_cell.angle_alpha   90.00
_cell.angle_beta   90.00
_cell.angle_gamma   90.00
#
_symmetry.space_group_name_H-M   'P 1'
#
loop_
_entity.id
_entity.type
_entity.pdbx_description
1 polymer ?
#
loop_
_entity_poly.entity_id
_entity_poly.type
_entity_poly.pdbx_seq_one_letter_code
_entity_poly.pdbx_strand_id
1 'polypeptide(L)'
;MGRILIAEDEERIASFVRKGLSANGFTSTVVDSAGAAVDYALTGDFDLMVLDLGLPDADGFTVLRRLREEGCRLPILILTARDGVHDTVTGLEAGADDYMTKPFRFEELLARIRLRMRSGHSAESTVLRAGDLALDLRTRRASTPEATVDLTAREFALLELFLRHHGQVLSRQQILSHVWGYDYDPGSNVVDVFIRALRKKIGAHRIETVRGMGYRLDG
;
A
#
# COMPACT_ATOMS: atom_id res chain seq x y z
N MET A 1 -1.77 6.55 10.45
CA MET A 1 -2.08 7.84 9.77
C MET A 1 -0.86 8.16 8.94
N GLY A 2 -0.98 8.24 7.60
CA GLY A 2 0.19 8.35 6.73
C GLY A 2 0.83 9.74 6.78
N ARG A 3 2.16 9.79 6.80
CA ARG A 3 2.98 11.01 6.81
C ARG A 3 3.62 11.23 5.45
N ILE A 4 3.35 12.35 4.81
CA ILE A 4 3.78 12.64 3.44
C ILE A 4 4.73 13.84 3.46
N LEU A 5 5.91 13.67 2.84
CA LEU A 5 6.82 14.76 2.55
C LEU A 5 6.46 15.37 1.20
N ILE A 6 6.34 16.69 1.12
CA ILE A 6 6.05 17.43 -0.12
C ILE A 6 7.24 18.35 -0.38
N ALA A 7 8.00 18.09 -1.44
CA ALA A 7 9.08 18.94 -1.94
C ALA A 7 8.55 19.73 -3.14
N GLU A 8 8.17 20.98 -2.90
CA GLU A 8 7.51 21.88 -3.85
C GLU A 8 7.77 23.32 -3.45
N ASP A 9 8.35 24.12 -4.32
CA ASP A 9 8.69 25.53 -4.08
C ASP A 9 7.54 26.50 -4.39
N GLU A 10 6.60 26.10 -5.25
CA GLU A 10 5.40 26.89 -5.54
C GLU A 10 4.38 26.79 -4.36
N GLU A 11 4.36 27.83 -3.51
CA GLU A 11 3.52 27.88 -2.31
C GLU A 11 2.03 27.56 -2.59
N ARG A 12 1.51 27.98 -3.77
CA ARG A 12 0.12 27.69 -4.16
C ARG A 12 -0.13 26.22 -4.36
N ILE A 13 0.79 25.52 -5.03
CA ILE A 13 0.70 24.08 -5.29
C ILE A 13 0.89 23.32 -3.98
N ALA A 14 1.93 23.63 -3.23
CA ALA A 14 2.21 23.04 -1.93
C ALA A 14 1.02 23.16 -0.97
N SER A 15 0.43 24.37 -0.86
CA SER A 15 -0.75 24.62 -0.03
C SER A 15 -1.99 23.84 -0.50
N PHE A 16 -2.21 23.76 -1.82
CA PHE A 16 -3.32 22.99 -2.40
C PHE A 16 -3.19 21.50 -2.07
N VAL A 17 -2.02 20.92 -2.31
CA VAL A 17 -1.73 19.50 -2.02
C VAL A 17 -1.85 19.23 -0.52
N ARG A 18 -1.25 20.06 0.33
CA ARG A 18 -1.31 19.91 1.78
C ARG A 18 -2.75 19.93 2.31
N LYS A 19 -3.58 20.89 1.87
CA LYS A 19 -4.99 20.98 2.27
C LYS A 19 -5.79 19.75 1.85
N GLY A 20 -5.60 19.31 0.60
CA GLY A 20 -6.25 18.12 0.08
C GLY A 20 -5.87 16.85 0.87
N LEU A 21 -4.58 16.67 1.16
CA LEU A 21 -4.09 15.55 1.96
C LEU A 21 -4.64 15.57 3.38
N SER A 22 -4.63 16.73 4.04
CA SER A 22 -5.18 16.89 5.39
C SER A 22 -6.67 16.54 5.45
N ALA A 23 -7.47 16.98 4.48
CA ALA A 23 -8.89 16.64 4.36
C ALA A 23 -9.13 15.13 4.16
N ASN A 24 -8.11 14.38 3.69
CA ASN A 24 -8.16 12.94 3.46
C ASN A 24 -7.43 12.12 4.54
N GLY A 25 -7.12 12.71 5.70
CA GLY A 25 -6.57 12.01 6.86
C GLY A 25 -5.06 11.78 6.82
N PHE A 26 -4.31 12.48 5.97
CA PHE A 26 -2.84 12.45 5.95
C PHE A 26 -2.26 13.64 6.70
N THR A 27 -1.11 13.44 7.33
CA THR A 27 -0.25 14.54 7.79
C THR A 27 0.81 14.80 6.74
N SER A 28 1.19 16.07 6.54
CA SER A 28 2.22 16.39 5.55
C SER A 28 3.16 17.49 6.05
N THR A 29 4.42 17.37 5.65
CA THR A 29 5.45 18.37 5.81
C THR A 29 5.81 18.91 4.43
N VAL A 30 5.89 20.23 4.28
CA VAL A 30 6.29 20.90 3.03
C VAL A 30 7.70 21.41 3.19
N VAL A 31 8.53 21.18 2.18
CA VAL A 31 9.87 21.75 2.00
C VAL A 31 9.97 22.35 0.60
N ASP A 32 10.75 23.40 0.44
CA ASP A 32 10.85 24.22 -0.75
C ASP A 32 12.20 24.11 -1.48
N SER A 33 13.05 23.18 -1.04
CA SER A 33 14.40 23.00 -1.57
C SER A 33 14.81 21.52 -1.63
N ALA A 34 15.70 21.20 -2.56
CA ALA A 34 16.25 19.87 -2.74
C ALA A 34 17.06 19.40 -1.52
N GLY A 35 17.84 20.33 -0.91
CA GLY A 35 18.61 20.03 0.30
C GLY A 35 17.70 19.60 1.44
N ALA A 36 16.67 20.40 1.75
CA ALA A 36 15.71 20.06 2.79
C ALA A 36 14.94 18.77 2.45
N ALA A 37 14.59 18.55 1.19
CA ALA A 37 13.91 17.33 0.75
C ALA A 37 14.72 16.08 1.08
N VAL A 38 16.02 16.08 0.82
CA VAL A 38 16.92 14.95 1.18
C VAL A 38 17.00 14.79 2.69
N ASP A 39 17.28 15.86 3.42
CA ASP A 39 17.48 15.81 4.88
C ASP A 39 16.23 15.23 5.58
N TYR A 40 15.04 15.70 5.23
CA TYR A 40 13.79 15.20 5.80
C TYR A 40 13.48 13.77 5.36
N ALA A 41 13.72 13.39 4.10
CA ALA A 41 13.48 12.03 3.62
C ALA A 41 14.34 11.00 4.35
N LEU A 42 15.57 11.35 4.72
CA LEU A 42 16.50 10.47 5.42
C LEU A 42 16.19 10.29 6.92
N THR A 43 15.29 11.09 7.50
CA THR A 43 14.86 10.87 8.90
C THR A 43 14.13 9.54 9.08
N GLY A 44 13.60 8.95 8.00
CA GLY A 44 12.77 7.73 8.05
C GLY A 44 11.35 7.96 8.57
N ASP A 45 10.94 9.20 8.75
CA ASP A 45 9.68 9.58 9.39
C ASP A 45 8.48 9.63 8.43
N PHE A 46 8.69 9.44 7.13
CA PHE A 46 7.67 9.60 6.09
C PHE A 46 7.34 8.27 5.41
N ASP A 47 6.08 8.15 4.96
CA ASP A 47 5.57 6.98 4.26
C ASP A 47 5.59 7.14 2.74
N LEU A 48 5.66 8.39 2.25
CA LEU A 48 5.76 8.72 0.83
C LEU A 48 6.28 10.16 0.67
N MET A 49 6.99 10.41 -0.43
CA MET A 49 7.40 11.74 -0.86
C MET A 49 6.71 12.10 -2.17
N VAL A 50 6.16 13.32 -2.25
CA VAL A 50 5.79 13.98 -3.51
C VAL A 50 6.93 14.94 -3.83
N LEU A 51 7.54 14.80 -5.02
CA LEU A 51 8.75 15.52 -5.41
C LEU A 51 8.54 16.28 -6.70
N ASP A 52 8.67 17.61 -6.67
CA ASP A 52 8.86 18.37 -7.90
C ASP A 52 10.32 18.27 -8.39
N LEU A 53 10.50 18.23 -9.69
CA LEU A 53 11.82 18.26 -10.33
C LEU A 53 12.36 19.69 -10.45
N GLY A 54 11.50 20.70 -10.39
CA GLY A 54 11.83 22.12 -10.62
C GLY A 54 12.26 22.88 -9.36
N LEU A 55 12.89 22.22 -8.38
CA LEU A 55 13.32 22.88 -7.14
C LEU A 55 14.43 23.93 -7.39
N PRO A 56 14.48 25.03 -6.60
CA PRO A 56 15.32 26.19 -6.92
C PRO A 56 16.83 25.96 -6.75
N ASP A 57 17.21 25.02 -5.87
CA ASP A 57 18.61 24.78 -5.49
C ASP A 57 19.26 23.59 -6.23
N ALA A 58 18.47 22.62 -6.69
CA ALA A 58 18.95 21.50 -7.51
C ALA A 58 17.79 20.79 -8.26
N ASP A 59 18.11 20.15 -9.38
CA ASP A 59 17.15 19.30 -10.12
C ASP A 59 16.69 18.12 -9.24
N GLY A 60 15.36 17.87 -9.16
CA GLY A 60 14.78 16.81 -8.37
C GLY A 60 15.27 15.40 -8.74
N PHE A 61 15.78 15.19 -9.95
CA PHE A 61 16.47 13.93 -10.28
C PHE A 61 17.74 13.72 -9.46
N THR A 62 18.40 14.80 -9.04
CA THR A 62 19.57 14.72 -8.13
C THR A 62 19.13 14.29 -6.73
N VAL A 63 18.00 14.82 -6.25
CA VAL A 63 17.39 14.38 -4.99
C VAL A 63 17.09 12.89 -5.03
N LEU A 64 16.41 12.44 -6.08
CA LEU A 64 16.03 11.03 -6.27
C LEU A 64 17.24 10.11 -6.27
N ARG A 65 18.27 10.41 -7.08
CA ARG A 65 19.51 9.60 -7.15
C ARG A 65 20.21 9.55 -5.79
N ARG A 66 20.39 10.69 -5.12
CA ARG A 66 21.03 10.75 -3.82
C ARG A 66 20.31 9.90 -2.78
N LEU A 67 18.99 9.97 -2.72
CA LEU A 67 18.20 9.15 -1.80
C LEU A 67 18.38 7.65 -2.08
N ARG A 68 18.42 7.25 -3.34
CA ARG A 68 18.62 5.83 -3.71
C ARG A 68 20.05 5.35 -3.44
N GLU A 69 21.05 6.19 -3.67
CA GLU A 69 22.46 5.91 -3.32
C GLU A 69 22.66 5.74 -1.81
N GLU A 70 21.94 6.51 -0.99
CA GLU A 70 21.94 6.38 0.48
C GLU A 70 21.03 5.24 1.00
N GLY A 71 20.48 4.42 0.09
CA GLY A 71 19.65 3.26 0.44
C GLY A 71 18.24 3.60 0.92
N CYS A 72 17.81 4.85 0.76
CA CYS A 72 16.44 5.28 1.12
C CYS A 72 15.43 4.61 0.21
N ARG A 73 14.49 3.88 0.80
CA ARG A 73 13.41 3.15 0.10
C ARG A 73 12.07 3.87 0.18
N LEU A 74 12.06 5.11 0.63
CA LEU A 74 10.85 5.93 0.67
C LEU A 74 10.21 5.95 -0.72
N PRO A 75 8.92 5.59 -0.88
CA PRO A 75 8.21 5.73 -2.15
C PRO A 75 8.21 7.19 -2.58
N ILE A 76 8.60 7.45 -3.85
CA ILE A 76 8.70 8.80 -4.41
C ILE A 76 7.77 8.89 -5.62
N LEU A 77 6.79 9.79 -5.55
CA LEU A 77 5.93 10.20 -6.65
C LEU A 77 6.43 11.54 -7.18
N ILE A 78 6.91 11.57 -8.41
CA ILE A 78 7.30 12.81 -9.09
C ILE A 78 6.03 13.56 -9.52
N LEU A 79 5.95 14.84 -9.21
CA LEU A 79 4.87 15.74 -9.59
C LEU A 79 5.48 17.01 -10.21
N THR A 80 5.50 17.14 -11.53
CA THR A 80 6.29 18.18 -12.21
C THR A 80 5.61 18.72 -13.48
N ALA A 81 6.05 19.90 -13.91
CA ALA A 81 5.62 20.50 -15.20
C ALA A 81 6.30 19.85 -16.42
N ARG A 82 7.31 19.00 -16.23
CA ARG A 82 7.97 18.29 -17.33
C ARG A 82 7.06 17.16 -17.81
N ASP A 83 6.61 17.22 -19.05
CA ASP A 83 5.65 16.27 -19.67
C ASP A 83 6.30 15.40 -20.76
N GLY A 84 7.60 15.51 -20.97
CA GLY A 84 8.35 14.73 -21.94
C GLY A 84 8.35 13.24 -21.61
N VAL A 85 8.10 12.39 -22.61
CA VAL A 85 8.23 10.92 -22.47
C VAL A 85 9.61 10.54 -21.95
N HIS A 86 10.65 11.26 -22.41
CA HIS A 86 12.03 11.05 -21.96
C HIS A 86 12.21 11.33 -20.46
N ASP A 87 11.63 12.44 -19.97
CA ASP A 87 11.71 12.78 -18.54
C ASP A 87 10.97 11.74 -17.67
N THR A 88 9.82 11.28 -18.14
CA THR A 88 9.05 10.21 -17.44
C THR A 88 9.86 8.91 -17.35
N VAL A 89 10.45 8.47 -18.46
CA VAL A 89 11.29 7.25 -18.48
C VAL A 89 12.50 7.42 -17.58
N THR A 90 13.21 8.55 -17.70
CA THR A 90 14.38 8.88 -16.87
C THR A 90 14.03 8.87 -15.38
N GLY A 91 12.88 9.42 -14.98
CA GLY A 91 12.42 9.45 -13.61
C GLY A 91 12.17 8.05 -13.03
N LEU A 92 11.48 7.22 -13.80
CA LEU A 92 11.18 5.84 -13.38
C LEU A 92 12.45 4.97 -13.33
N GLU A 93 13.36 5.11 -14.32
CA GLU A 93 14.65 4.40 -14.33
C GLU A 93 15.59 4.87 -13.21
N ALA A 94 15.52 6.15 -12.81
CA ALA A 94 16.27 6.68 -11.68
C ALA A 94 15.72 6.22 -10.31
N GLY A 95 14.61 5.47 -10.30
CA GLY A 95 14.06 4.85 -9.10
C GLY A 95 12.86 5.59 -8.49
N ALA A 96 12.17 6.45 -9.24
CA ALA A 96 10.85 6.94 -8.83
C ALA A 96 9.82 5.82 -8.91
N ASP A 97 8.87 5.85 -7.98
CA ASP A 97 7.80 4.84 -7.92
C ASP A 97 6.61 5.21 -8.81
N ASP A 98 6.43 6.50 -9.08
CA ASP A 98 5.39 7.03 -9.98
C ASP A 98 5.79 8.39 -10.54
N TYR A 99 5.10 8.79 -11.63
CA TYR A 99 5.33 10.06 -12.32
C TYR A 99 3.99 10.68 -12.71
N MET A 100 3.80 11.96 -12.43
CA MET A 100 2.58 12.70 -12.74
C MET A 100 2.91 14.11 -13.18
N THR A 101 2.25 14.58 -14.24
CA THR A 101 2.48 15.91 -14.82
C THR A 101 1.51 16.96 -14.27
N LYS A 102 2.00 18.19 -14.13
CA LYS A 102 1.19 19.40 -13.91
C LYS A 102 0.65 19.90 -15.28
N PRO A 103 -0.62 20.35 -15.40
CA PRO A 103 -1.64 20.45 -14.35
C PRO A 103 -2.29 19.10 -14.04
N PHE A 104 -2.68 18.88 -12.78
CA PHE A 104 -3.24 17.62 -12.30
C PHE A 104 -4.57 17.83 -11.56
N ARG A 105 -5.32 16.74 -11.40
CA ARG A 105 -6.48 16.68 -10.52
C ARG A 105 -6.08 16.08 -9.17
N PHE A 106 -6.54 16.69 -8.08
CA PHE A 106 -6.18 16.21 -6.74
C PHE A 106 -6.62 14.76 -6.49
N GLU A 107 -7.78 14.36 -7.03
CA GLU A 107 -8.31 13.00 -6.92
C GLU A 107 -7.35 11.97 -7.54
N GLU A 108 -6.71 12.31 -8.66
CA GLU A 108 -5.71 11.44 -9.30
C GLU A 108 -4.45 11.34 -8.44
N LEU A 109 -3.93 12.47 -7.96
CA LEU A 109 -2.78 12.49 -7.06
C LEU A 109 -3.05 11.64 -5.81
N LEU A 110 -4.21 11.80 -5.19
CA LEU A 110 -4.61 11.05 -4.01
C LEU A 110 -4.70 9.53 -4.28
N ALA A 111 -5.26 9.14 -5.42
CA ALA A 111 -5.34 7.73 -5.82
C ALA A 111 -3.94 7.11 -5.98
N ARG A 112 -3.02 7.82 -6.62
CA ARG A 112 -1.62 7.39 -6.81
C ARG A 112 -0.88 7.29 -5.48
N ILE A 113 -1.01 8.30 -4.60
CA ILE A 113 -0.43 8.28 -3.25
C ILE A 113 -0.91 7.04 -2.49
N ARG A 114 -2.23 6.79 -2.46
CA ARG A 114 -2.78 5.61 -1.79
C ARG A 114 -2.26 4.30 -2.36
N LEU A 115 -2.10 4.21 -3.68
CA LEU A 115 -1.56 3.03 -4.34
C LEU A 115 -0.10 2.80 -3.93
N ARG A 116 0.74 3.84 -3.95
CA ARG A 116 2.18 3.73 -3.62
C ARG A 116 2.43 3.53 -2.13
N MET A 117 1.63 4.12 -1.27
CA MET A 117 1.70 3.84 0.17
C MET A 117 1.32 2.39 0.49
N ARG A 118 0.35 1.81 -0.20
CA ARG A 118 0.08 0.36 -0.09
C ARG A 118 1.29 -0.46 -0.52
N SER A 119 1.98 -0.07 -1.59
CA SER A 119 3.19 -0.73 -2.08
C SER A 119 4.39 -0.50 -1.16
N GLY A 120 4.54 0.67 -0.55
CA GLY A 120 5.60 1.02 0.40
C GLY A 120 5.51 0.28 1.74
N HIS A 121 4.29 0.06 2.23
CA HIS A 121 4.06 -0.85 3.36
C HIS A 121 4.23 -2.34 2.98
N SER A 122 4.31 -2.67 1.69
CA SER A 122 4.56 -4.02 1.18
C SER A 122 6.04 -4.28 0.80
N ALA A 123 6.98 -3.36 1.05
CA ALA A 123 8.40 -3.71 1.22
C ALA A 123 8.63 -4.46 2.55
N GLU A 124 7.67 -4.40 3.50
CA GLU A 124 7.53 -5.36 4.57
C GLU A 124 6.74 -6.57 4.04
N SER A 125 7.50 -7.57 3.69
CA SER A 125 7.12 -8.94 3.37
C SER A 125 5.97 -9.11 2.36
N THR A 126 6.32 -9.58 1.17
CA THR A 126 5.39 -10.29 0.28
C THR A 126 4.69 -11.46 0.98
N VAL A 127 4.88 -11.59 2.28
CA VAL A 127 4.38 -12.65 3.16
C VAL A 127 3.61 -12.02 4.32
N LEU A 128 2.29 -12.16 4.32
CA LEU A 128 1.46 -11.84 5.49
C LEU A 128 1.64 -12.92 6.54
N ARG A 129 1.69 -12.55 7.82
CA ARG A 129 1.91 -13.49 8.94
C ARG A 129 0.91 -13.26 10.07
N ALA A 130 0.49 -14.38 10.69
CA ALA A 130 -0.21 -14.40 11.96
C ALA A 130 0.29 -15.62 12.74
N GLY A 131 1.01 -15.39 13.83
CA GLY A 131 1.69 -16.47 14.55
C GLY A 131 2.66 -17.23 13.63
N ASP A 132 2.46 -18.51 13.50
CA ASP A 132 3.24 -19.44 12.66
C ASP A 132 2.66 -19.63 11.24
N LEU A 133 1.52 -19.03 10.94
CA LEU A 133 0.91 -19.03 9.61
C LEU A 133 1.48 -17.89 8.76
N ALA A 134 1.91 -18.21 7.55
CA ALA A 134 2.40 -17.25 6.57
C ALA A 134 1.70 -17.43 5.22
N LEU A 135 1.38 -16.33 4.53
CA LEU A 135 0.84 -16.31 3.17
C LEU A 135 1.78 -15.50 2.27
N ASP A 136 2.42 -16.15 1.32
CA ASP A 136 3.20 -15.48 0.28
C ASP A 136 2.27 -14.96 -0.82
N LEU A 137 2.18 -13.62 -0.93
CA LEU A 137 1.29 -12.94 -1.88
C LEU A 137 1.72 -13.11 -3.33
N ARG A 138 3.01 -13.37 -3.58
CA ARG A 138 3.56 -13.53 -4.93
C ARG A 138 3.35 -14.95 -5.44
N THR A 139 3.63 -15.95 -4.61
CA THR A 139 3.50 -17.37 -4.97
C THR A 139 2.10 -17.91 -4.71
N ARG A 140 1.27 -17.18 -3.94
CA ARG A 140 -0.07 -17.58 -3.47
C ARG A 140 -0.08 -18.86 -2.66
N ARG A 141 1.00 -19.09 -1.90
CA ARG A 141 1.16 -20.27 -1.05
C ARG A 141 1.02 -19.90 0.42
N ALA A 142 0.33 -20.74 1.16
CA ALA A 142 0.29 -20.66 2.61
C ALA A 142 1.31 -21.63 3.21
N SER A 143 2.03 -21.18 4.24
CA SER A 143 3.01 -21.97 4.98
C SER A 143 2.64 -22.02 6.45
N THR A 144 2.68 -23.21 7.01
CA THR A 144 2.60 -23.51 8.45
C THR A 144 3.85 -24.29 8.85
N PRO A 145 4.11 -24.53 10.13
CA PRO A 145 5.22 -25.40 10.55
C PRO A 145 5.18 -26.81 9.94
N GLU A 146 3.96 -27.30 9.64
CA GLU A 146 3.75 -28.66 9.13
C GLU A 146 3.87 -28.77 7.62
N ALA A 147 3.50 -27.73 6.86
CA ALA A 147 3.45 -27.79 5.39
C ALA A 147 3.40 -26.42 4.72
N THR A 148 3.81 -26.40 3.45
CA THR A 148 3.52 -25.31 2.51
C THR A 148 2.54 -25.82 1.46
N VAL A 149 1.41 -25.14 1.29
CA VAL A 149 0.29 -25.57 0.46
C VAL A 149 -0.08 -24.52 -0.58
N ASP A 150 -0.48 -24.99 -1.76
CA ASP A 150 -1.01 -24.14 -2.81
C ASP A 150 -2.48 -23.79 -2.53
N LEU A 151 -2.84 -22.53 -2.75
CA LEU A 151 -4.19 -22.04 -2.58
C LEU A 151 -4.84 -21.78 -3.95
N THR A 152 -6.11 -22.11 -4.06
CA THR A 152 -6.94 -21.64 -5.18
C THR A 152 -7.14 -20.12 -5.05
N ALA A 153 -7.56 -19.45 -6.13
CA ALA A 153 -7.75 -18.00 -6.13
C ALA A 153 -8.71 -17.52 -5.02
N ARG A 154 -9.75 -18.28 -4.71
CA ARG A 154 -10.73 -17.93 -3.66
C ARG A 154 -10.22 -18.24 -2.25
N GLU A 155 -9.51 -19.33 -2.06
CA GLU A 155 -8.85 -19.64 -0.78
C GLU A 155 -7.76 -18.61 -0.45
N PHE A 156 -7.00 -18.18 -1.46
CA PHE A 156 -6.00 -17.12 -1.32
C PHE A 156 -6.66 -15.81 -0.89
N ALA A 157 -7.69 -15.33 -1.62
CA ALA A 157 -8.38 -14.08 -1.30
C ALA A 157 -9.01 -14.12 0.11
N LEU A 158 -9.55 -15.29 0.51
CA LEU A 158 -10.13 -15.49 1.83
C LEU A 158 -9.06 -15.45 2.92
N LEU A 159 -7.92 -16.11 2.74
CA LEU A 159 -6.83 -16.11 3.71
C LEU A 159 -6.18 -14.73 3.80
N GLU A 160 -5.98 -14.05 2.67
CA GLU A 160 -5.47 -12.68 2.64
C GLU A 160 -6.38 -11.74 3.43
N LEU A 161 -7.71 -11.83 3.25
CA LEU A 161 -8.67 -11.03 3.98
C LEU A 161 -8.55 -11.25 5.49
N PHE A 162 -8.45 -12.50 5.94
CA PHE A 162 -8.29 -12.82 7.35
C PHE A 162 -6.96 -12.31 7.94
N LEU A 163 -5.86 -12.48 7.23
CA LEU A 163 -4.54 -12.03 7.69
C LEU A 163 -4.45 -10.50 7.79
N ARG A 164 -5.12 -9.78 6.89
CA ARG A 164 -5.21 -8.30 6.96
C ARG A 164 -6.12 -7.80 8.09
N HIS A 165 -7.02 -8.65 8.58
CA HIS A 165 -7.93 -8.36 9.69
C HIS A 165 -7.74 -9.34 10.86
N HIS A 166 -6.47 -9.71 11.10
CA HIS A 166 -6.11 -10.65 12.15
C HIS A 166 -6.72 -10.25 13.51
N GLY A 167 -7.29 -11.22 14.22
CA GLY A 167 -7.96 -11.01 15.50
C GLY A 167 -9.37 -10.38 15.42
N GLN A 168 -9.80 -9.92 14.23
CA GLN A 168 -11.13 -9.33 14.05
C GLN A 168 -12.16 -10.38 13.62
N VAL A 169 -13.39 -10.24 14.12
CA VAL A 169 -14.51 -11.07 13.66
C VAL A 169 -15.06 -10.49 12.35
N LEU A 170 -15.00 -11.28 11.28
CA LEU A 170 -15.58 -10.93 9.99
C LEU A 170 -16.91 -11.65 9.79
N SER A 171 -17.97 -10.89 9.54
CA SER A 171 -19.28 -11.47 9.25
C SER A 171 -19.29 -12.20 7.89
N ARG A 172 -20.21 -13.17 7.72
CA ARG A 172 -20.38 -13.85 6.44
C ARG A 172 -20.60 -12.88 5.28
N GLN A 173 -21.36 -11.82 5.50
CA GLN A 173 -21.64 -10.80 4.50
C GLN A 173 -20.38 -10.02 4.11
N GLN A 174 -19.54 -9.61 5.09
CA GLN A 174 -18.26 -8.96 4.81
C GLN A 174 -17.32 -9.86 4.02
N ILE A 175 -17.22 -11.14 4.40
CA ILE A 175 -16.40 -12.13 3.68
C ILE A 175 -16.94 -12.32 2.25
N LEU A 176 -18.25 -12.48 2.11
CA LEU A 176 -18.91 -12.69 0.82
C LEU A 176 -18.67 -11.52 -0.14
N SER A 177 -18.92 -10.29 0.32
CA SER A 177 -18.73 -9.08 -0.50
C SER A 177 -17.27 -8.86 -0.92
N HIS A 178 -16.30 -9.16 -0.03
CA HIS A 178 -14.87 -8.98 -0.32
C HIS A 178 -14.32 -10.02 -1.29
N VAL A 179 -14.70 -11.28 -1.12
CA VAL A 179 -14.12 -12.40 -1.87
C VAL A 179 -14.91 -12.72 -3.16
N TRP A 180 -16.23 -12.50 -3.15
CA TRP A 180 -17.11 -12.84 -4.29
C TRP A 180 -17.76 -11.63 -4.97
N GLY A 181 -17.82 -10.47 -4.33
CA GLY A 181 -18.46 -9.26 -4.82
C GLY A 181 -19.88 -9.06 -4.28
N TYR A 182 -20.45 -7.88 -4.54
CA TYR A 182 -21.75 -7.47 -3.98
C TYR A 182 -22.96 -8.19 -4.62
N ASP A 183 -22.80 -8.79 -5.80
CA ASP A 183 -23.90 -9.45 -6.54
C ASP A 183 -24.14 -10.90 -6.11
N TYR A 184 -23.47 -11.37 -5.07
CA TYR A 184 -23.61 -12.75 -4.62
C TYR A 184 -24.75 -12.90 -3.60
N ASP A 185 -25.54 -14.00 -3.72
CA ASP A 185 -26.67 -14.27 -2.82
C ASP A 185 -26.18 -14.44 -1.36
N PRO A 186 -26.61 -13.57 -0.42
CA PRO A 186 -26.22 -13.68 0.98
C PRO A 186 -26.73 -14.94 1.70
N GLY A 187 -27.70 -15.65 1.12
CA GLY A 187 -28.20 -16.94 1.63
C GLY A 187 -27.32 -18.14 1.30
N SER A 188 -26.28 -17.95 0.47
CA SER A 188 -25.43 -19.07 0.05
C SER A 188 -24.50 -19.55 1.17
N ASN A 189 -24.30 -20.87 1.27
CA ASN A 189 -23.34 -21.50 2.19
C ASN A 189 -21.90 -21.50 1.66
N VAL A 190 -21.62 -20.73 0.59
CA VAL A 190 -20.32 -20.73 -0.09
C VAL A 190 -19.17 -20.34 0.85
N VAL A 191 -19.37 -19.38 1.74
CA VAL A 191 -18.36 -18.98 2.74
C VAL A 191 -17.98 -20.18 3.61
N ASP A 192 -18.97 -20.89 4.15
CA ASP A 192 -18.75 -22.04 5.04
C ASP A 192 -17.99 -23.19 4.34
N VAL A 193 -18.25 -23.40 3.04
CA VAL A 193 -17.54 -24.39 2.22
C VAL A 193 -16.05 -24.01 2.10
N PHE A 194 -15.76 -22.76 1.77
CA PHE A 194 -14.36 -22.30 1.62
C PHE A 194 -13.63 -22.19 2.97
N ILE A 195 -14.31 -21.81 4.05
CA ILE A 195 -13.74 -21.87 5.40
C ILE A 195 -13.35 -23.33 5.74
N ARG A 196 -14.20 -24.30 5.43
CA ARG A 196 -13.88 -25.72 5.66
C ARG A 196 -12.69 -26.18 4.81
N ALA A 197 -12.64 -25.78 3.54
CA ALA A 197 -11.52 -26.11 2.66
C ALA A 197 -10.20 -25.49 3.17
N LEU A 198 -10.25 -24.23 3.57
CA LEU A 198 -9.08 -23.51 4.09
C LEU A 198 -8.59 -24.12 5.41
N ARG A 199 -9.48 -24.44 6.35
CA ARG A 199 -9.16 -25.16 7.60
C ARG A 199 -8.42 -26.47 7.39
N LYS A 200 -8.76 -27.23 6.35
CA LYS A 200 -8.06 -28.48 6.00
C LYS A 200 -6.62 -28.24 5.56
N LYS A 201 -6.33 -27.08 4.97
CA LYS A 201 -5.02 -26.74 4.41
C LYS A 201 -4.09 -26.08 5.44
N ILE A 202 -4.63 -25.21 6.30
CA ILE A 202 -3.82 -24.41 7.23
C ILE A 202 -3.97 -24.83 8.70
N GLY A 203 -4.81 -25.81 9.01
CA GLY A 203 -5.15 -26.22 10.37
C GLY A 203 -6.48 -25.67 10.86
N ALA A 204 -7.33 -26.55 11.42
CA ALA A 204 -8.70 -26.21 11.78
C ALA A 204 -8.81 -25.21 12.95
N HIS A 205 -7.81 -25.18 13.82
CA HIS A 205 -7.77 -24.33 15.01
C HIS A 205 -7.54 -22.86 14.70
N ARG A 206 -6.97 -22.52 13.53
CA ARG A 206 -6.56 -21.14 13.19
C ARG A 206 -7.74 -20.23 12.82
N ILE A 207 -8.83 -20.79 12.31
CA ILE A 207 -10.04 -20.01 12.00
C ILE A 207 -11.14 -20.45 12.98
N GLU A 208 -11.48 -19.58 13.90
CA GLU A 208 -12.56 -19.77 14.85
C GLU A 208 -13.91 -19.43 14.22
N THR A 209 -14.98 -20.16 14.63
CA THR A 209 -16.36 -19.76 14.34
C THR A 209 -16.93 -19.02 15.54
N VAL A 210 -17.22 -17.74 15.37
CA VAL A 210 -17.90 -16.92 16.37
C VAL A 210 -19.40 -17.01 16.11
N ARG A 211 -20.09 -17.77 16.99
CA ARG A 211 -21.53 -18.09 16.79
C ARG A 211 -22.38 -16.84 16.60
N GLY A 212 -23.19 -16.81 15.54
CA GLY A 212 -24.08 -15.71 15.19
C GLY A 212 -23.38 -14.47 14.61
N MET A 213 -22.04 -14.39 14.63
CA MET A 213 -21.31 -13.21 14.17
C MET A 213 -20.47 -13.46 12.92
N GLY A 214 -19.81 -14.62 12.79
CA GLY A 214 -18.97 -14.92 11.63
C GLY A 214 -17.75 -15.75 11.97
N TYR A 215 -16.58 -15.36 11.44
CA TYR A 215 -15.32 -16.07 11.58
C TYR A 215 -14.19 -15.12 11.97
N ARG A 216 -13.20 -15.63 12.70
CA ARG A 216 -12.01 -14.92 13.13
C ARG A 216 -10.77 -15.78 12.89
N LEU A 217 -9.69 -15.18 12.42
CA LEU A 217 -8.38 -15.79 12.38
C LEU A 217 -7.67 -15.48 13.71
N ASP A 218 -7.43 -16.51 14.49
CA ASP A 218 -6.58 -16.47 15.68
C ASP A 218 -5.28 -17.23 15.40
N GLY A 219 -4.14 -16.70 15.79
CA GLY A 219 -2.83 -17.30 15.58
C GLY A 219 -1.87 -16.96 16.67
#